data_101014cc78d93df38d68c057e4f0b702
#
_entry.id   101014cc78d93df38d68c057e4f0b702
#
_cell.length_a   1.000
_cell.length_b   1.000
_cell.length_c   1.000
_cell.angle_alpha   90.00
_cell.angle_beta   90.00
_cell.angle_gamma   90.00
#
_symmetry.space_group_name_H-M   'P 1'
#
loop_
_entity.id
_entity.type
_entity.pdbx_description
1 polymer ?
#
loop_
_entity_poly.entity_id
_entity_poly.type
_entity_poly.pdbx_seq_one_letter_code
_entity_poly.pdbx_strand_id
1 'polypeptide(L)'
;MKFVLAPDSFKESMTSMEACNAMERGIKKVFKDAECIKVPMADGGEGTVEALVHATFGRIERVNVTGPLGNKVEAFYGVLGNGKTAVIEMASASGIQLVKREERNPLITTTFGTGELIKAALDQGIKHLVIGIGGSATNDGGCGMLQALGGKLLDKEGNQIAFGGGALKDIESIDLSSLDERLKEVSIEVACDVTNPLVGEKGASAVFGPQKGATKEIVKELDNNLAHYASVIKKDLGKEVSHIEGSGAAGGLGAALLLLGGELKRGIELVIKHTELAEKVKGADFVFTGEGSIDDQTIYGKTPMGVATVAKENGVSTIAFSGKVEEGIEGLYEIGIKSIFSIMTGVSTLDEALKEGSRNLELTTENVVRLLK
;
A
#
# COMPACT_ATOMS: atom_id res chain seq x y z
N MET A 1 -0.16 12.45 31.33
CA MET A 1 0.52 11.46 30.47
C MET A 1 0.16 11.72 29.03
N LYS A 2 1.13 11.54 28.13
CA LYS A 2 1.00 11.68 26.68
C LYS A 2 1.18 10.32 26.01
N PHE A 3 0.20 9.89 25.27
CA PHE A 3 0.21 8.65 24.50
C PHE A 3 0.18 8.96 23.00
N VAL A 4 1.00 8.26 22.24
CA VAL A 4 0.90 8.25 20.76
C VAL A 4 0.27 6.94 20.34
N LEU A 5 -0.84 7.00 19.61
CA LEU A 5 -1.62 5.86 19.17
C LEU A 5 -1.38 5.65 17.68
N ALA A 6 -0.57 4.66 17.35
CA ALA A 6 -0.06 4.40 16.00
C ALA A 6 -0.32 2.94 15.54
N PRO A 7 -1.58 2.45 15.60
CA PRO A 7 -1.94 1.12 15.12
C PRO A 7 -2.13 1.11 13.60
N ASP A 8 -1.93 -0.07 13.01
CA ASP A 8 -2.49 -0.42 11.71
C ASP A 8 -3.97 -0.80 11.82
N SER A 9 -4.60 -1.09 10.70
CA SER A 9 -5.93 -1.69 10.64
C SER A 9 -5.89 -3.13 11.18
N PHE A 10 -6.95 -3.52 11.84
CA PHE A 10 -7.22 -4.92 12.17
C PHE A 10 -8.13 -5.46 11.05
N LYS A 11 -7.51 -6.06 10.04
CA LYS A 11 -8.19 -6.49 8.80
C LYS A 11 -9.51 -7.20 9.08
N GLU A 12 -10.53 -6.88 8.31
CA GLU A 12 -11.91 -7.37 8.44
C GLU A 12 -12.62 -6.99 9.76
N SER A 13 -11.97 -6.25 10.68
CA SER A 13 -12.51 -5.90 11.99
C SER A 13 -12.66 -4.38 12.18
N MET A 14 -11.58 -3.63 12.05
CA MET A 14 -11.60 -2.17 12.25
C MET A 14 -10.48 -1.47 11.49
N THR A 15 -10.73 -0.24 11.07
CA THR A 15 -9.75 0.66 10.47
C THR A 15 -8.70 1.10 11.50
N SER A 16 -7.57 1.60 11.04
CA SER A 16 -6.52 2.13 11.92
C SER A 16 -7.01 3.32 12.77
N MET A 17 -7.93 4.15 12.24
CA MET A 17 -8.53 5.24 13.01
C MET A 17 -9.52 4.74 14.07
N GLU A 18 -10.31 3.71 13.77
CA GLU A 18 -11.20 3.08 14.76
C GLU A 18 -10.39 2.42 15.87
N ALA A 19 -9.24 1.81 15.54
CA ALA A 19 -8.30 1.29 16.54
C ALA A 19 -7.73 2.40 17.42
N CYS A 20 -7.29 3.53 16.85
CA CYS A 20 -6.89 4.72 17.63
C CYS A 20 -8.00 5.18 18.58
N ASN A 21 -9.24 5.24 18.10
CA ASN A 21 -10.38 5.66 18.91
C ASN A 21 -10.67 4.68 20.05
N ALA A 22 -10.57 3.38 19.82
CA ALA A 22 -10.74 2.35 20.84
C ALA A 22 -9.66 2.45 21.93
N MET A 23 -8.39 2.60 21.53
CA MET A 23 -7.27 2.81 22.45
C MET A 23 -7.48 4.07 23.30
N GLU A 24 -7.85 5.19 22.68
CA GLU A 24 -8.12 6.43 23.42
C GLU A 24 -9.22 6.26 24.47
N ARG A 25 -10.34 5.61 24.10
CA ARG A 25 -11.42 5.34 25.08
C ARG A 25 -10.93 4.52 26.27
N GLY A 26 -10.13 3.47 26.01
CA GLY A 26 -9.53 2.66 27.08
C GLY A 26 -8.61 3.47 27.99
N ILE A 27 -7.74 4.31 27.43
CA ILE A 27 -6.84 5.19 28.19
C ILE A 27 -7.62 6.16 29.07
N LYS A 28 -8.61 6.84 28.50
CA LYS A 28 -9.37 7.89 29.21
C LYS A 28 -10.26 7.38 30.33
N LYS A 29 -10.56 6.09 30.40
CA LYS A 29 -11.21 5.48 31.57
C LYS A 29 -10.30 5.48 32.81
N VAL A 30 -8.98 5.50 32.64
CA VAL A 30 -8.00 5.46 33.72
C VAL A 30 -7.34 6.81 33.93
N PHE A 31 -6.88 7.43 32.87
CA PHE A 31 -6.25 8.75 32.84
C PHE A 31 -7.15 9.74 32.06
N LYS A 32 -8.09 10.39 32.78
CA LYS A 32 -9.10 11.27 32.16
C LYS A 32 -8.48 12.41 31.34
N ASP A 33 -7.37 12.96 31.85
CA ASP A 33 -6.68 14.12 31.28
C ASP A 33 -5.46 13.70 30.40
N ALA A 34 -5.38 12.43 29.96
CA ALA A 34 -4.31 11.99 29.08
C ALA A 34 -4.41 12.70 27.72
N GLU A 35 -3.28 13.17 27.24
CA GLU A 35 -3.12 13.59 25.86
C GLU A 35 -2.96 12.35 24.97
N CYS A 36 -3.83 12.18 24.00
CA CYS A 36 -3.78 11.07 23.04
C CYS A 36 -3.59 11.63 21.63
N ILE A 37 -2.39 11.42 21.07
CA ILE A 37 -2.09 11.79 19.69
C ILE A 37 -2.37 10.58 18.79
N LYS A 38 -3.39 10.70 17.94
CA LYS A 38 -3.76 9.66 16.99
C LYS A 38 -2.93 9.77 15.71
N VAL A 39 -2.27 8.71 15.37
CA VAL A 39 -1.45 8.57 14.16
C VAL A 39 -1.82 7.25 13.51
N PRO A 40 -3.01 7.16 12.86
CA PRO A 40 -3.37 5.94 12.16
C PRO A 40 -2.29 5.59 11.14
N MET A 41 -1.89 4.32 11.14
CA MET A 41 -0.79 3.81 10.33
C MET A 41 -1.31 2.84 9.27
N ALA A 42 -0.42 2.49 8.34
CA ALA A 42 -0.58 1.43 7.34
C ALA A 42 0.81 0.98 6.88
N ASP A 43 0.88 -0.11 6.14
CA ASP A 43 2.12 -0.68 5.59
C ASP A 43 2.35 -0.36 4.09
N GLY A 44 1.57 0.56 3.50
CA GLY A 44 1.63 0.86 2.06
C GLY A 44 0.60 0.07 1.23
N GLY A 45 -0.15 -0.81 1.85
CA GLY A 45 -1.26 -1.56 1.24
C GLY A 45 -2.61 -0.86 1.40
N GLU A 46 -3.66 -1.67 1.52
CA GLU A 46 -5.04 -1.21 1.72
C GLU A 46 -5.18 -0.37 3.00
N GLY A 47 -5.87 0.77 2.88
CA GLY A 47 -6.10 1.71 3.99
C GLY A 47 -5.01 2.78 4.16
N THR A 48 -3.97 2.76 3.33
CA THR A 48 -2.88 3.77 3.38
C THR A 48 -3.40 5.18 3.07
N VAL A 49 -4.28 5.32 2.08
CA VAL A 49 -4.91 6.60 1.74
C VAL A 49 -5.65 7.16 2.95
N GLU A 50 -6.51 6.36 3.56
CA GLU A 50 -7.33 6.79 4.70
C GLU A 50 -6.46 7.13 5.91
N ALA A 51 -5.47 6.29 6.23
CA ALA A 51 -4.53 6.50 7.33
C ALA A 51 -3.78 7.83 7.17
N LEU A 52 -3.17 8.07 6.02
CA LEU A 52 -2.40 9.28 5.76
C LEU A 52 -3.27 10.54 5.70
N VAL A 53 -4.44 10.46 5.09
CA VAL A 53 -5.42 11.57 5.07
C VAL A 53 -5.83 11.95 6.49
N HIS A 54 -6.18 10.98 7.33
CA HIS A 54 -6.55 11.25 8.72
C HIS A 54 -5.38 11.79 9.54
N ALA A 55 -4.20 11.19 9.42
CA ALA A 55 -3.02 11.60 10.20
C ALA A 55 -2.53 13.02 9.86
N THR A 56 -2.87 13.52 8.68
CA THR A 56 -2.44 14.84 8.17
C THR A 56 -3.56 15.86 8.06
N PHE A 57 -4.79 15.53 8.47
CA PHE A 57 -5.98 16.37 8.28
C PHE A 57 -6.23 16.73 6.81
N GLY A 58 -6.00 15.77 5.93
CA GLY A 58 -6.20 15.86 4.50
C GLY A 58 -7.67 15.62 4.10
N ARG A 59 -7.88 15.37 2.80
CA ARG A 59 -9.20 15.05 2.25
C ARG A 59 -9.12 13.93 1.23
N ILE A 60 -10.24 13.21 1.06
CA ILE A 60 -10.41 12.17 0.03
C ILE A 60 -11.12 12.78 -1.17
N GLU A 61 -10.58 12.56 -2.36
CA GLU A 61 -11.16 12.92 -3.65
C GLU A 61 -11.64 11.66 -4.38
N ARG A 62 -12.86 11.70 -4.91
CA ARG A 62 -13.46 10.58 -5.64
C ARG A 62 -13.52 10.89 -7.13
N VAL A 63 -13.20 9.93 -7.96
CA VAL A 63 -13.11 10.06 -9.41
C VAL A 63 -13.66 8.81 -10.09
N ASN A 64 -14.46 9.00 -11.16
CA ASN A 64 -14.86 7.89 -12.01
C ASN A 64 -13.76 7.59 -13.03
N VAL A 65 -13.17 6.42 -12.92
CA VAL A 65 -12.04 5.97 -13.74
C VAL A 65 -12.35 4.64 -14.44
N THR A 66 -11.47 4.21 -15.31
CA THR A 66 -11.53 2.90 -15.95
C THR A 66 -11.08 1.82 -14.97
N GLY A 67 -11.96 0.87 -14.68
CA GLY A 67 -11.69 -0.30 -13.86
C GLY A 67 -10.82 -1.34 -14.56
N PRO A 68 -10.43 -2.43 -13.83
CA PRO A 68 -9.53 -3.46 -14.37
C PRO A 68 -10.05 -4.13 -15.64
N LEU A 69 -11.37 -4.27 -15.80
CA LEU A 69 -12.01 -4.89 -16.96
C LEU A 69 -12.45 -3.87 -18.03
N GLY A 70 -12.03 -2.60 -17.94
CA GLY A 70 -12.37 -1.56 -18.90
C GLY A 70 -13.72 -0.85 -18.63
N ASN A 71 -14.52 -1.32 -17.67
CA ASN A 71 -15.75 -0.66 -17.22
C ASN A 71 -15.42 0.55 -16.34
N LYS A 72 -16.36 1.49 -16.18
CA LYS A 72 -16.18 2.61 -15.25
C LYS A 72 -16.42 2.16 -13.80
N VAL A 73 -15.55 2.61 -12.91
CA VAL A 73 -15.63 2.40 -11.46
C VAL A 73 -15.39 3.72 -10.73
N GLU A 74 -16.03 3.90 -9.59
CA GLU A 74 -15.68 4.97 -8.68
C GLU A 74 -14.42 4.57 -7.92
N ALA A 75 -13.37 5.37 -8.05
CA ALA A 75 -12.12 5.22 -7.34
C ALA A 75 -11.82 6.49 -6.53
N PHE A 76 -10.82 6.44 -5.64
CA PHE A 76 -10.47 7.58 -4.80
C PHE A 76 -8.96 7.69 -4.60
N TYR A 77 -8.52 8.88 -4.23
CA TYR A 77 -7.18 9.17 -3.74
C TYR A 77 -7.25 10.20 -2.60
N GLY A 78 -6.18 10.30 -1.82
CA GLY A 78 -6.08 11.27 -0.75
C GLY A 78 -5.23 12.46 -1.14
N VAL A 79 -5.63 13.66 -0.70
CA VAL A 79 -4.76 14.84 -0.71
C VAL A 79 -4.40 15.12 0.75
N LEU A 80 -3.11 15.09 1.07
CA LEU A 80 -2.63 15.32 2.44
C LEU A 80 -2.82 16.77 2.88
N GLY A 81 -2.76 17.01 4.19
CA GLY A 81 -3.01 18.33 4.78
C GLY A 81 -2.12 19.46 4.27
N ASN A 82 -0.97 19.15 3.68
CA ASN A 82 -0.10 20.15 3.04
C ASN A 82 -0.63 20.65 1.67
N GLY A 83 -1.69 20.05 1.15
CA GLY A 83 -2.32 20.40 -0.13
C GLY A 83 -1.47 20.16 -1.38
N LYS A 84 -0.28 19.55 -1.25
CA LYS A 84 0.69 19.35 -2.35
C LYS A 84 1.06 17.89 -2.59
N THR A 85 0.72 17.01 -1.67
CA THR A 85 0.98 15.57 -1.75
C THR A 85 -0.32 14.82 -1.97
N ALA A 86 -0.38 13.96 -2.98
CA ALA A 86 -1.45 13.00 -3.15
C ALA A 86 -0.98 11.59 -2.84
N VAL A 87 -1.86 10.80 -2.22
CA VAL A 87 -1.67 9.38 -1.95
C VAL A 87 -2.67 8.61 -2.79
N ILE A 88 -2.18 7.67 -3.58
CA ILE A 88 -2.98 6.86 -4.50
C ILE A 88 -2.73 5.38 -4.16
N GLU A 89 -3.77 4.64 -3.86
CA GLU A 89 -3.73 3.18 -3.91
C GLU A 89 -4.15 2.72 -5.30
N MET A 90 -3.26 2.06 -6.04
CA MET A 90 -3.58 1.56 -7.37
C MET A 90 -4.79 0.62 -7.35
N ALA A 91 -4.97 -0.09 -6.25
CA ALA A 91 -6.08 -1.02 -6.04
C ALA A 91 -7.46 -0.34 -6.08
N SER A 92 -7.55 0.96 -5.78
CA SER A 92 -8.81 1.72 -5.90
C SER A 92 -9.35 1.74 -7.34
N ALA A 93 -8.46 1.71 -8.35
CA ALA A 93 -8.82 1.72 -9.77
C ALA A 93 -8.56 0.40 -10.47
N SER A 94 -7.51 -0.34 -10.08
CA SER A 94 -7.00 -1.51 -10.80
C SER A 94 -6.82 -2.73 -9.88
N GLY A 95 -7.56 -2.76 -8.76
CA GLY A 95 -7.44 -3.75 -7.70
C GLY A 95 -8.21 -5.05 -7.96
N ILE A 96 -7.73 -6.12 -7.32
CA ILE A 96 -8.30 -7.46 -7.44
C ILE A 96 -9.71 -7.58 -6.84
N GLN A 97 -10.03 -6.73 -5.85
CA GLN A 97 -11.36 -6.66 -5.23
C GLN A 97 -12.43 -6.13 -6.19
N LEU A 98 -12.05 -5.43 -7.26
CA LEU A 98 -12.96 -4.95 -8.30
C LEU A 98 -13.31 -6.01 -9.34
N VAL A 99 -12.71 -7.21 -9.24
CA VAL A 99 -12.88 -8.30 -10.20
C VAL A 99 -13.35 -9.54 -9.46
N LYS A 100 -14.54 -10.05 -9.83
CA LYS A 100 -15.04 -11.30 -9.27
C LYS A 100 -14.08 -12.44 -9.59
N ARG A 101 -14.01 -13.43 -8.71
CA ARG A 101 -13.03 -14.51 -8.80
C ARG A 101 -13.09 -15.24 -10.15
N GLU A 102 -14.30 -15.47 -10.65
CA GLU A 102 -14.57 -16.13 -11.92
C GLU A 102 -14.26 -15.28 -13.15
N GLU A 103 -14.14 -13.96 -13.00
CA GLU A 103 -13.83 -13.00 -14.07
C GLU A 103 -12.35 -12.60 -14.12
N ARG A 104 -11.55 -13.11 -13.17
CA ARG A 104 -10.11 -12.77 -13.10
C ARG A 104 -9.36 -13.32 -14.29
N ASN A 105 -8.78 -12.42 -15.09
CA ASN A 105 -7.99 -12.76 -16.25
C ASN A 105 -6.89 -11.69 -16.50
N PRO A 106 -5.64 -11.94 -16.09
CA PRO A 106 -4.56 -10.96 -16.23
C PRO A 106 -4.13 -10.71 -17.68
N LEU A 107 -4.63 -11.48 -18.65
CA LEU A 107 -4.41 -11.19 -20.07
C LEU A 107 -5.16 -9.95 -20.55
N ILE A 108 -6.26 -9.55 -19.85
CA ILE A 108 -7.13 -8.44 -20.29
C ILE A 108 -7.23 -7.31 -19.27
N THR A 109 -6.87 -7.53 -17.99
CA THR A 109 -6.98 -6.51 -16.95
C THR A 109 -5.93 -5.41 -17.10
N THR A 110 -6.34 -4.15 -16.86
CA THR A 110 -5.55 -2.95 -17.16
C THR A 110 -5.30 -2.05 -15.98
N THR A 111 -4.15 -1.38 -15.98
CA THR A 111 -3.78 -0.29 -15.05
C THR A 111 -4.22 1.10 -15.54
N PHE A 112 -5.03 1.21 -16.60
CA PHE A 112 -5.42 2.49 -17.19
C PHE A 112 -6.03 3.45 -16.18
N GLY A 113 -6.94 2.97 -15.31
CA GLY A 113 -7.56 3.79 -14.27
C GLY A 113 -6.57 4.31 -13.22
N THR A 114 -5.48 3.58 -12.94
CA THR A 114 -4.41 4.09 -12.10
C THR A 114 -3.77 5.34 -12.71
N GLY A 115 -3.57 5.36 -14.02
CA GLY A 115 -3.09 6.56 -14.74
C GLY A 115 -4.11 7.70 -14.71
N GLU A 116 -5.43 7.39 -14.82
CA GLU A 116 -6.49 8.39 -14.68
C GLU A 116 -6.50 9.02 -13.27
N LEU A 117 -6.25 8.23 -12.19
CA LEU A 117 -6.10 8.78 -10.83
C LEU A 117 -4.89 9.71 -10.70
N ILE A 118 -3.74 9.32 -11.26
CA ILE A 118 -2.55 10.18 -11.29
C ILE A 118 -2.88 11.50 -12.01
N LYS A 119 -3.53 11.44 -13.17
CA LYS A 119 -3.93 12.62 -13.92
C LYS A 119 -4.88 13.53 -13.14
N ALA A 120 -5.86 12.95 -12.45
CA ALA A 120 -6.79 13.70 -11.59
C ALA A 120 -6.04 14.40 -10.44
N ALA A 121 -5.03 13.76 -9.84
CA ALA A 121 -4.19 14.39 -8.83
C ALA A 121 -3.36 15.55 -9.43
N LEU A 122 -2.81 15.38 -10.63
CA LEU A 122 -2.10 16.45 -11.34
C LEU A 122 -3.01 17.64 -11.65
N ASP A 123 -4.28 17.41 -11.97
CA ASP A 123 -5.29 18.44 -12.22
C ASP A 123 -5.58 19.31 -10.98
N GLN A 124 -5.32 18.78 -9.77
CA GLN A 124 -5.39 19.50 -8.49
C GLN A 124 -4.08 20.27 -8.16
N GLY A 125 -3.09 20.26 -9.05
CA GLY A 125 -1.81 20.93 -8.83
C GLY A 125 -0.85 20.22 -7.86
N ILE A 126 -1.03 18.92 -7.67
CA ILE A 126 -0.16 18.08 -6.83
C ILE A 126 1.28 18.10 -7.37
N LYS A 127 2.24 18.12 -6.44
CA LYS A 127 3.68 18.13 -6.73
C LYS A 127 4.42 16.92 -6.18
N HIS A 128 3.74 16.11 -5.36
CA HIS A 128 4.31 14.91 -4.79
C HIS A 128 3.28 13.78 -4.79
N LEU A 129 3.63 12.63 -5.36
CA LEU A 129 2.78 11.45 -5.43
C LEU A 129 3.36 10.35 -4.55
N VAL A 130 2.53 9.78 -3.69
CA VAL A 130 2.80 8.54 -2.96
C VAL A 130 1.87 7.48 -3.54
N ILE A 131 2.41 6.44 -4.15
CA ILE A 131 1.61 5.44 -4.87
C ILE A 131 1.80 4.08 -4.22
N GLY A 132 0.75 3.57 -3.58
CA GLY A 132 0.69 2.19 -3.09
C GLY A 132 0.33 1.24 -4.24
N ILE A 133 1.13 0.18 -4.42
CA ILE A 133 0.96 -0.75 -5.53
C ILE A 133 0.54 -2.16 -5.12
N GLY A 134 0.09 -2.34 -3.86
CA GLY A 134 -0.50 -3.58 -3.38
C GLY A 134 -1.88 -3.88 -3.98
N GLY A 135 -2.34 -5.12 -3.91
CA GLY A 135 -3.71 -5.53 -4.23
C GLY A 135 -4.11 -5.53 -5.71
N SER A 136 -3.17 -5.55 -6.67
CA SER A 136 -3.43 -5.44 -8.10
C SER A 136 -4.18 -6.64 -8.71
N ALA A 137 -5.08 -6.38 -9.68
CA ALA A 137 -5.69 -7.38 -10.56
C ALA A 137 -4.89 -7.62 -11.86
N THR A 138 -3.87 -6.81 -12.13
CA THR A 138 -3.28 -6.59 -13.44
C THR A 138 -1.92 -7.26 -13.60
N ASN A 139 -1.53 -7.55 -14.84
CA ASN A 139 -0.20 -8.02 -15.23
C ASN A 139 0.22 -7.40 -16.57
N ASP A 140 -0.12 -6.13 -16.76
CA ASP A 140 0.02 -5.36 -18.00
C ASP A 140 1.32 -4.52 -18.05
N GLY A 141 2.29 -4.78 -17.15
CA GLY A 141 3.53 -4.02 -17.11
C GLY A 141 3.36 -2.53 -16.78
N GLY A 142 2.16 -2.11 -16.32
CA GLY A 142 1.81 -0.71 -16.15
C GLY A 142 1.52 0.04 -17.46
N CYS A 143 1.39 -0.69 -18.57
CA CYS A 143 1.16 -0.09 -19.90
C CYS A 143 -0.14 0.72 -19.94
N GLY A 144 -1.21 0.23 -19.33
CA GLY A 144 -2.47 0.99 -19.26
C GLY A 144 -2.27 2.34 -18.55
N MET A 145 -1.54 2.37 -17.44
CA MET A 145 -1.20 3.61 -16.74
C MET A 145 -0.43 4.58 -17.65
N LEU A 146 0.59 4.09 -18.35
CA LEU A 146 1.36 4.92 -19.28
C LEU A 146 0.49 5.48 -20.41
N GLN A 147 -0.43 4.66 -20.97
CA GLN A 147 -1.38 5.11 -22.01
C GLN A 147 -2.30 6.21 -21.49
N ALA A 148 -2.85 6.09 -20.29
CA ALA A 148 -3.72 7.10 -19.68
C ALA A 148 -2.98 8.44 -19.45
N LEU A 149 -1.68 8.38 -19.20
CA LEU A 149 -0.81 9.53 -19.01
C LEU A 149 -0.27 10.12 -20.32
N GLY A 150 -0.66 9.57 -21.48
CA GLY A 150 -0.29 10.08 -22.80
C GLY A 150 0.88 9.33 -23.47
N GLY A 151 1.39 8.26 -22.84
CA GLY A 151 2.41 7.40 -23.44
C GLY A 151 1.88 6.65 -24.66
N LYS A 152 2.73 6.43 -25.65
CA LYS A 152 2.41 5.67 -26.84
C LYS A 152 3.13 4.33 -26.80
N LEU A 153 2.35 3.26 -26.77
CA LEU A 153 2.80 1.89 -26.87
C LEU A 153 2.18 1.31 -28.14
N LEU A 154 2.98 1.29 -29.22
CA LEU A 154 2.45 1.10 -30.56
C LEU A 154 2.77 -0.28 -31.10
N ASP A 155 1.79 -0.84 -31.81
CA ASP A 155 1.95 -2.05 -32.61
C ASP A 155 2.71 -1.77 -33.93
N LYS A 156 2.92 -2.79 -34.75
CA LYS A 156 3.60 -2.68 -36.04
C LYS A 156 2.84 -1.82 -37.08
N GLU A 157 1.55 -1.61 -36.89
CA GLU A 157 0.72 -0.72 -37.72
C GLU A 157 0.72 0.75 -37.19
N GLY A 158 1.36 1.02 -36.04
CA GLY A 158 1.42 2.34 -35.42
C GLY A 158 0.20 2.69 -34.59
N ASN A 159 -0.66 1.71 -34.26
CA ASN A 159 -1.81 1.90 -33.36
C ASN A 159 -1.41 1.62 -31.91
N GLN A 160 -2.10 2.26 -30.95
CA GLN A 160 -1.98 1.89 -29.54
C GLN A 160 -2.37 0.42 -29.35
N ILE A 161 -1.57 -0.33 -28.59
CA ILE A 161 -1.92 -1.68 -28.20
C ILE A 161 -3.20 -1.73 -27.35
N ALA A 162 -3.89 -2.86 -27.35
CA ALA A 162 -5.05 -3.10 -26.49
C ALA A 162 -4.65 -3.18 -25.01
N PHE A 163 -5.63 -3.21 -24.11
CA PHE A 163 -5.40 -3.39 -22.69
C PHE A 163 -5.00 -4.83 -22.33
N GLY A 164 -4.29 -4.96 -21.21
CA GLY A 164 -3.99 -6.23 -20.56
C GLY A 164 -2.63 -6.83 -20.92
N GLY A 165 -2.21 -7.79 -20.10
CA GLY A 165 -0.91 -8.45 -20.26
C GLY A 165 -0.76 -9.26 -21.55
N GLY A 166 -1.90 -9.69 -22.14
CA GLY A 166 -1.91 -10.40 -23.42
C GLY A 166 -1.50 -9.55 -24.61
N ALA A 167 -1.72 -8.23 -24.55
CA ALA A 167 -1.40 -7.31 -25.63
C ALA A 167 0.08 -6.86 -25.66
N LEU A 168 0.84 -7.12 -24.61
CA LEU A 168 2.24 -6.70 -24.54
C LEU A 168 3.13 -7.31 -25.63
N LYS A 169 2.76 -8.48 -26.13
CA LYS A 169 3.46 -9.15 -27.26
C LYS A 169 3.40 -8.36 -28.56
N ASP A 170 2.41 -7.49 -28.69
CA ASP A 170 2.17 -6.71 -29.92
C ASP A 170 2.92 -5.37 -29.92
N ILE A 171 3.64 -5.03 -28.86
CA ILE A 171 4.40 -3.78 -28.75
C ILE A 171 5.60 -3.81 -29.71
N GLU A 172 5.61 -2.93 -30.68
CA GLU A 172 6.76 -2.71 -31.59
C GLU A 172 7.60 -1.51 -31.16
N SER A 173 6.97 -0.45 -30.60
CA SER A 173 7.68 0.75 -30.17
C SER A 173 7.01 1.42 -28.96
N ILE A 174 7.83 2.11 -28.16
CA ILE A 174 7.42 2.88 -27.00
C ILE A 174 7.93 4.32 -27.15
N ASP A 175 7.00 5.29 -27.14
CA ASP A 175 7.30 6.72 -27.13
C ASP A 175 6.63 7.37 -25.91
N LEU A 176 7.45 7.87 -24.99
CA LEU A 176 7.03 8.58 -23.79
C LEU A 176 7.18 10.11 -23.89
N SER A 177 7.47 10.64 -25.08
CA SER A 177 7.65 12.08 -25.30
C SER A 177 6.38 12.89 -25.13
N SER A 178 5.21 12.24 -25.30
CA SER A 178 3.88 12.84 -25.16
C SER A 178 3.22 12.60 -23.80
N LEU A 179 3.96 12.10 -22.81
CA LEU A 179 3.48 12.06 -21.44
C LEU A 179 3.07 13.45 -20.93
N ASP A 180 2.11 13.48 -20.02
CA ASP A 180 1.68 14.71 -19.34
C ASP A 180 2.91 15.47 -18.81
N GLU A 181 3.14 16.68 -19.31
CA GLU A 181 4.34 17.46 -19.02
C GLU A 181 4.52 17.77 -17.54
N ARG A 182 3.41 17.80 -16.79
CA ARG A 182 3.42 18.04 -15.33
C ARG A 182 4.17 16.97 -14.56
N LEU A 183 4.29 15.75 -15.10
CA LEU A 183 5.06 14.66 -14.50
C LEU A 183 6.55 15.01 -14.34
N LYS A 184 7.09 15.90 -15.15
CA LYS A 184 8.49 16.36 -15.05
C LYS A 184 8.78 17.17 -13.77
N GLU A 185 7.73 17.74 -13.17
CA GLU A 185 7.81 18.58 -11.99
C GLU A 185 7.30 17.89 -10.71
N VAL A 186 6.94 16.62 -10.81
CA VAL A 186 6.34 15.85 -9.71
C VAL A 186 7.32 14.79 -9.25
N SER A 187 7.55 14.69 -7.94
CA SER A 187 8.26 13.58 -7.34
C SER A 187 7.29 12.42 -7.08
N ILE A 188 7.74 11.19 -7.34
CA ILE A 188 6.94 9.98 -7.20
C ILE A 188 7.65 9.04 -6.23
N GLU A 189 7.02 8.74 -5.09
CA GLU A 189 7.43 7.69 -4.16
C GLU A 189 6.45 6.52 -4.28
N VAL A 190 6.97 5.31 -4.37
CA VAL A 190 6.16 4.10 -4.59
C VAL A 190 6.30 3.17 -3.40
N ALA A 191 5.20 2.90 -2.70
CA ALA A 191 5.15 1.93 -1.62
C ALA A 191 5.19 0.51 -2.20
N CYS A 192 6.34 -0.15 -2.03
CA CYS A 192 6.61 -1.48 -2.56
C CYS A 192 7.40 -2.31 -1.55
N ASP A 193 6.74 -3.32 -0.95
CA ASP A 193 7.35 -4.20 0.05
C ASP A 193 7.86 -5.53 -0.53
N VAL A 194 7.81 -5.67 -1.87
CA VAL A 194 8.31 -6.86 -2.56
C VAL A 194 9.50 -6.54 -3.44
N THR A 195 10.43 -7.48 -3.52
CA THR A 195 11.68 -7.36 -4.29
C THR A 195 11.64 -8.13 -5.63
N ASN A 196 10.47 -8.66 -6.00
CA ASN A 196 10.32 -9.47 -7.20
C ASN A 196 10.73 -8.70 -8.46
N PRO A 197 11.60 -9.28 -9.31
CA PRO A 197 11.94 -8.72 -10.60
C PRO A 197 10.74 -8.79 -11.55
N LEU A 198 10.85 -8.15 -12.71
CA LEU A 198 9.76 -8.12 -13.69
C LEU A 198 9.45 -9.51 -14.25
N VAL A 199 10.46 -10.30 -14.56
CA VAL A 199 10.35 -11.58 -15.28
C VAL A 199 11.09 -12.72 -14.58
N GLY A 200 10.85 -13.96 -15.03
CA GLY A 200 11.50 -15.18 -14.58
C GLY A 200 10.77 -15.87 -13.44
N GLU A 201 11.39 -16.90 -12.84
CA GLU A 201 10.77 -17.75 -11.82
C GLU A 201 10.29 -17.01 -10.57
N LYS A 202 10.93 -15.89 -10.23
CA LYS A 202 10.55 -15.00 -9.14
C LYS A 202 9.87 -13.72 -9.64
N GLY A 203 9.53 -13.67 -10.94
CA GLY A 203 8.96 -12.49 -11.59
C GLY A 203 7.48 -12.28 -11.29
N ALA A 204 6.96 -11.18 -11.82
CA ALA A 204 5.59 -10.74 -11.65
C ALA A 204 4.54 -11.82 -11.96
N SER A 205 4.66 -12.46 -13.11
CA SER A 205 3.70 -13.44 -13.60
C SER A 205 3.77 -14.75 -12.82
N ALA A 206 4.98 -15.23 -12.53
CA ALA A 206 5.20 -16.50 -11.85
C ALA A 206 4.67 -16.47 -10.41
N VAL A 207 4.94 -15.40 -9.67
CA VAL A 207 4.60 -15.29 -8.26
C VAL A 207 3.15 -14.81 -8.06
N PHE A 208 2.74 -13.79 -8.79
CA PHE A 208 1.45 -13.12 -8.53
C PHE A 208 0.36 -13.42 -9.57
N GLY A 209 0.70 -14.05 -10.71
CA GLY A 209 -0.26 -14.41 -11.76
C GLY A 209 -1.37 -15.37 -11.29
N PRO A 210 -1.07 -16.44 -10.53
CA PRO A 210 -2.08 -17.42 -10.13
C PRO A 210 -3.25 -16.83 -9.34
N GLN A 211 -3.00 -15.94 -8.38
CA GLN A 211 -4.08 -15.27 -7.62
C GLN A 211 -4.96 -14.35 -8.49
N LYS A 212 -4.43 -13.90 -9.64
CA LYS A 212 -5.12 -13.07 -10.63
C LYS A 212 -5.86 -13.89 -11.68
N GLY A 213 -5.90 -15.22 -11.54
CA GLY A 213 -6.60 -16.14 -12.42
C GLY A 213 -5.75 -16.77 -13.52
N ALA A 214 -4.43 -16.60 -13.50
CA ALA A 214 -3.56 -17.20 -14.50
C ALA A 214 -3.38 -18.71 -14.25
N THR A 215 -3.59 -19.52 -15.30
CA THR A 215 -3.12 -20.92 -15.35
C THR A 215 -1.60 -20.96 -15.56
N LYS A 216 -1.00 -22.14 -15.48
CA LYS A 216 0.45 -22.31 -15.75
C LYS A 216 0.85 -21.85 -17.16
N GLU A 217 -0.02 -22.09 -18.15
CA GLU A 217 0.18 -21.69 -19.54
C GLU A 217 0.09 -20.17 -19.66
N ILE A 218 -0.91 -19.55 -19.02
CA ILE A 218 -1.08 -18.08 -19.00
C ILE A 218 0.10 -17.42 -18.26
N VAL A 219 0.58 -17.99 -17.16
CA VAL A 219 1.78 -17.47 -16.47
C VAL A 219 2.99 -17.42 -17.42
N LYS A 220 3.22 -18.48 -18.19
CA LYS A 220 4.33 -18.53 -19.16
C LYS A 220 4.15 -17.51 -20.30
N GLU A 221 2.91 -17.36 -20.80
CA GLU A 221 2.58 -16.35 -21.82
C GLU A 221 2.85 -14.94 -21.29
N LEU A 222 2.35 -14.61 -20.12
CA LEU A 222 2.54 -13.30 -19.48
C LEU A 222 3.99 -12.98 -19.18
N ASP A 223 4.78 -13.98 -18.74
CA ASP A 223 6.21 -13.78 -18.46
C ASP A 223 6.98 -13.48 -19.75
N ASN A 224 6.70 -14.20 -20.85
CA ASN A 224 7.26 -13.91 -22.15
C ASN A 224 6.86 -12.52 -22.67
N ASN A 225 5.60 -12.12 -22.45
CA ASN A 225 5.08 -10.82 -22.87
C ASN A 225 5.75 -9.68 -22.10
N LEU A 226 5.96 -9.84 -20.79
CA LEU A 226 6.72 -8.87 -19.97
C LEU A 226 8.21 -8.83 -20.38
N ALA A 227 8.81 -9.97 -20.74
CA ALA A 227 10.18 -10.01 -21.25
C ALA A 227 10.31 -9.27 -22.58
N HIS A 228 9.33 -9.46 -23.49
CA HIS A 228 9.26 -8.70 -24.74
C HIS A 228 9.13 -7.19 -24.46
N TYR A 229 8.17 -6.78 -23.61
CA TYR A 229 7.99 -5.39 -23.18
C TYR A 229 9.30 -4.78 -22.65
N ALA A 230 10.00 -5.47 -21.75
CA ALA A 230 11.29 -5.03 -21.23
C ALA A 230 12.35 -4.86 -22.32
N SER A 231 12.35 -5.74 -23.33
CA SER A 231 13.27 -5.63 -24.47
C SER A 231 13.03 -4.38 -25.31
N VAL A 232 11.74 -4.02 -25.52
CA VAL A 232 11.36 -2.80 -26.25
C VAL A 232 11.70 -1.56 -25.43
N ILE A 233 11.47 -1.57 -24.09
CA ILE A 233 11.92 -0.49 -23.20
C ILE A 233 13.43 -0.25 -23.35
N LYS A 234 14.21 -1.31 -23.34
CA LYS A 234 15.67 -1.20 -23.50
C LYS A 234 16.07 -0.65 -24.87
N LYS A 235 15.40 -1.11 -25.92
CA LYS A 235 15.62 -0.66 -27.30
C LYS A 235 15.30 0.83 -27.49
N ASP A 236 14.12 1.28 -27.05
CA ASP A 236 13.59 2.60 -27.39
C ASP A 236 13.92 3.67 -26.34
N LEU A 237 14.01 3.28 -25.05
CA LEU A 237 14.23 4.22 -23.93
C LEU A 237 15.62 4.07 -23.28
N GLY A 238 16.41 3.05 -23.69
CA GLY A 238 17.74 2.78 -23.12
C GLY A 238 17.75 2.38 -21.66
N LYS A 239 16.59 2.01 -21.08
CA LYS A 239 16.44 1.65 -19.66
C LYS A 239 16.34 0.13 -19.49
N GLU A 240 17.01 -0.41 -18.48
CA GLU A 240 16.90 -1.83 -18.11
C GLU A 240 15.98 -1.95 -16.89
N VAL A 241 14.89 -2.72 -17.02
CA VAL A 241 13.90 -2.88 -15.94
C VAL A 241 13.65 -4.33 -15.56
N SER A 242 14.18 -5.30 -16.32
CA SER A 242 13.86 -6.73 -16.17
C SER A 242 14.20 -7.28 -14.79
N HIS A 243 15.32 -6.83 -14.22
CA HIS A 243 15.92 -7.41 -13.01
C HIS A 243 16.01 -6.43 -11.84
N ILE A 244 15.41 -5.23 -11.96
CA ILE A 244 15.36 -4.29 -10.86
C ILE A 244 14.44 -4.87 -9.77
N GLU A 245 14.89 -4.87 -8.53
CA GLU A 245 14.06 -5.26 -7.38
C GLU A 245 12.80 -4.43 -7.32
N GLY A 246 11.64 -5.08 -7.16
CA GLY A 246 10.33 -4.43 -7.12
C GLY A 246 9.74 -4.06 -8.49
N SER A 247 10.48 -4.20 -9.60
CA SER A 247 9.94 -3.92 -10.94
C SER A 247 8.75 -4.82 -11.31
N GLY A 248 8.72 -6.04 -10.76
CA GLY A 248 7.61 -6.99 -10.95
C GLY A 248 6.39 -6.74 -10.08
N ALA A 249 6.50 -5.85 -9.11
CA ALA A 249 5.37 -5.53 -8.23
C ALA A 249 4.14 -5.08 -9.04
N ALA A 250 2.95 -5.49 -8.57
CA ALA A 250 1.68 -5.19 -9.22
C ALA A 250 1.62 -5.57 -10.72
N GLY A 251 2.24 -6.70 -11.09
CA GLY A 251 2.22 -7.18 -12.46
C GLY A 251 3.04 -6.34 -13.44
N GLY A 252 4.12 -5.75 -12.94
CA GLY A 252 5.03 -4.89 -13.68
C GLY A 252 4.71 -3.39 -13.61
N LEU A 253 3.68 -2.98 -12.86
CA LEU A 253 3.42 -1.56 -12.61
C LEU A 253 4.65 -0.87 -11.97
N GLY A 254 5.38 -1.59 -11.10
CA GLY A 254 6.65 -1.13 -10.54
C GLY A 254 7.65 -0.69 -11.61
N ALA A 255 7.81 -1.46 -12.70
CA ALA A 255 8.67 -1.11 -13.82
C ALA A 255 8.21 0.20 -14.50
N ALA A 256 6.91 0.34 -14.78
CA ALA A 256 6.38 1.55 -15.40
C ALA A 256 6.56 2.80 -14.51
N LEU A 257 6.37 2.67 -13.19
CA LEU A 257 6.61 3.78 -12.26
C LEU A 257 8.10 4.17 -12.19
N LEU A 258 9.02 3.20 -12.28
CA LEU A 258 10.46 3.48 -12.42
C LEU A 258 10.77 4.24 -13.71
N LEU A 259 10.08 3.96 -14.83
CA LEU A 259 10.22 4.72 -16.09
C LEU A 259 9.83 6.19 -15.93
N LEU A 260 8.83 6.47 -15.07
CA LEU A 260 8.38 7.83 -14.72
C LEU A 260 9.30 8.53 -13.70
N GLY A 261 10.39 7.88 -13.25
CA GLY A 261 11.30 8.44 -12.24
C GLY A 261 10.85 8.18 -10.82
N GLY A 262 9.93 7.23 -10.59
CA GLY A 262 9.48 6.81 -9.26
C GLY A 262 10.57 6.12 -8.46
N GLU A 263 10.60 6.36 -7.16
CA GLU A 263 11.50 5.71 -6.20
C GLU A 263 10.72 4.65 -5.41
N LEU A 264 11.15 3.38 -5.50
CA LEU A 264 10.57 2.29 -4.72
C LEU A 264 11.07 2.38 -3.28
N LYS A 265 10.16 2.40 -2.32
CA LYS A 265 10.43 2.48 -0.88
C LYS A 265 9.51 1.53 -0.13
N ARG A 266 9.92 1.13 1.07
CA ARG A 266 9.02 0.36 1.94
C ARG A 266 7.82 1.18 2.33
N GLY A 267 6.63 0.57 2.29
CA GLY A 267 5.37 1.28 2.58
C GLY A 267 5.36 1.90 3.96
N ILE A 268 5.81 1.18 4.99
CA ILE A 268 5.88 1.70 6.36
C ILE A 268 6.80 2.91 6.49
N GLU A 269 7.93 2.97 5.77
CA GLU A 269 8.83 4.13 5.80
C GLU A 269 8.15 5.39 5.25
N LEU A 270 7.39 5.24 4.17
CA LEU A 270 6.60 6.34 3.59
C LEU A 270 5.51 6.81 4.55
N VAL A 271 4.79 5.88 5.18
CA VAL A 271 3.76 6.24 6.15
C VAL A 271 4.35 6.96 7.36
N ILE A 272 5.45 6.46 7.93
CA ILE A 272 6.18 7.11 9.03
C ILE A 272 6.60 8.54 8.64
N LYS A 273 7.17 8.71 7.45
CA LYS A 273 7.61 10.01 6.92
C LYS A 273 6.44 10.99 6.80
N HIS A 274 5.38 10.58 6.12
CA HIS A 274 4.25 11.47 5.81
C HIS A 274 3.31 11.73 6.99
N THR A 275 3.31 10.85 8.00
CA THR A 275 2.61 11.09 9.28
C THR A 275 3.43 11.92 10.25
N GLU A 276 4.70 12.20 9.98
CA GLU A 276 5.64 12.86 10.89
C GLU A 276 5.70 12.14 12.26
N LEU A 277 5.64 10.79 12.25
CA LEU A 277 5.54 10.00 13.48
C LEU A 277 6.67 10.32 14.47
N ALA A 278 7.90 10.49 13.99
CA ALA A 278 9.06 10.79 14.84
C ALA A 278 8.85 12.08 15.65
N GLU A 279 8.30 13.14 15.04
CA GLU A 279 8.01 14.39 15.74
C GLU A 279 6.87 14.21 16.77
N LYS A 280 5.84 13.44 16.42
CA LYS A 280 4.69 13.19 17.30
C LYS A 280 5.05 12.35 18.53
N VAL A 281 6.02 11.44 18.39
CA VAL A 281 6.51 10.57 19.48
C VAL A 281 7.35 11.33 20.50
N LYS A 282 7.98 12.46 20.14
CA LYS A 282 8.81 13.24 21.06
C LYS A 282 8.03 13.65 22.31
N GLY A 283 8.60 13.31 23.47
CA GLY A 283 8.02 13.63 24.78
C GLY A 283 6.76 12.82 25.12
N ALA A 284 6.45 11.76 24.39
CA ALA A 284 5.41 10.82 24.78
C ALA A 284 5.90 9.93 25.95
N ASP A 285 4.98 9.52 26.82
CA ASP A 285 5.26 8.52 27.85
C ASP A 285 5.25 7.11 27.26
N PHE A 286 4.32 6.85 26.32
CA PHE A 286 4.16 5.56 25.64
C PHE A 286 3.70 5.74 24.20
N VAL A 287 4.12 4.79 23.35
CA VAL A 287 3.55 4.56 22.01
C VAL A 287 2.74 3.27 22.04
N PHE A 288 1.50 3.33 21.59
CA PHE A 288 0.64 2.17 21.41
C PHE A 288 0.50 1.88 19.92
N THR A 289 0.78 0.64 19.54
CA THR A 289 0.66 0.15 18.16
C THR A 289 -0.11 -1.16 18.12
N GLY A 290 -0.35 -1.70 16.96
CA GLY A 290 -1.00 -3.01 16.81
C GLY A 290 -1.44 -3.28 15.39
N GLU A 291 -1.84 -4.52 15.16
CA GLU A 291 -2.41 -5.01 13.90
C GLU A 291 -3.25 -6.28 14.17
N GLY A 292 -3.96 -6.79 13.15
CA GLY A 292 -4.81 -7.97 13.27
C GLY A 292 -4.08 -9.23 13.72
N SER A 293 -2.85 -9.47 13.25
CA SER A 293 -2.04 -10.64 13.61
C SER A 293 -0.55 -10.26 13.67
N ILE A 294 0.06 -10.48 14.82
CA ILE A 294 1.50 -10.34 15.03
C ILE A 294 2.14 -11.75 14.95
N ASP A 295 3.06 -11.91 14.02
CA ASP A 295 3.77 -13.14 13.68
C ASP A 295 5.28 -12.90 13.47
N ASP A 296 6.01 -13.94 13.08
CA ASP A 296 7.44 -13.87 12.75
C ASP A 296 7.74 -12.95 11.56
N GLN A 297 6.76 -12.69 10.69
CA GLN A 297 6.91 -11.78 9.54
C GLN A 297 6.78 -10.31 9.94
N THR A 298 6.20 -10.01 11.10
CA THR A 298 6.02 -8.63 11.58
C THR A 298 7.37 -7.91 11.74
N ILE A 299 8.46 -8.63 12.03
CA ILE A 299 9.83 -8.09 12.13
C ILE A 299 10.40 -7.61 10.79
N TYR A 300 9.83 -8.06 9.65
CA TYR A 300 10.39 -7.76 8.32
C TYR A 300 9.79 -6.51 7.65
N GLY A 301 9.17 -5.61 8.42
CA GLY A 301 8.77 -4.30 7.91
C GLY A 301 7.30 -3.97 8.02
N LYS A 302 6.52 -4.74 8.82
CA LYS A 302 5.13 -4.38 9.12
C LYS A 302 5.04 -3.19 10.07
N THR A 303 3.86 -2.60 10.18
CA THR A 303 3.59 -1.39 10.97
C THR A 303 4.12 -1.45 12.41
N PRO A 304 3.89 -2.49 13.24
CA PRO A 304 4.35 -2.50 14.63
C PRO A 304 5.87 -2.39 14.76
N MET A 305 6.62 -3.01 13.83
CA MET A 305 8.08 -2.91 13.79
C MET A 305 8.53 -1.49 13.48
N GLY A 306 8.00 -0.87 12.43
CA GLY A 306 8.37 0.49 12.05
C GLY A 306 8.06 1.51 13.14
N VAL A 307 6.89 1.41 13.76
CA VAL A 307 6.47 2.27 14.87
C VAL A 307 7.39 2.10 16.08
N ALA A 308 7.71 0.85 16.46
CA ALA A 308 8.58 0.55 17.60
C ALA A 308 10.01 1.07 17.38
N THR A 309 10.53 0.96 16.15
CA THR A 309 11.86 1.50 15.80
C THR A 309 11.91 3.00 16.02
N VAL A 310 10.93 3.75 15.50
CA VAL A 310 10.86 5.21 15.68
C VAL A 310 10.70 5.57 17.17
N ALA A 311 9.87 4.86 17.90
CA ALA A 311 9.70 5.09 19.34
C ALA A 311 10.99 4.87 20.12
N LYS A 312 11.70 3.77 19.86
CA LYS A 312 12.98 3.42 20.49
C LYS A 312 14.06 4.48 20.24
N GLU A 313 14.17 4.97 18.99
CA GLU A 313 15.09 6.04 18.62
C GLU A 313 14.84 7.34 19.38
N ASN A 314 13.58 7.58 19.80
CA ASN A 314 13.16 8.71 20.61
C ASN A 314 13.11 8.41 22.13
N GLY A 315 13.57 7.22 22.57
CA GLY A 315 13.61 6.83 23.98
C GLY A 315 12.23 6.51 24.59
N VAL A 316 11.21 6.24 23.75
CA VAL A 316 9.84 5.98 24.18
C VAL A 316 9.51 4.48 24.10
N SER A 317 8.88 3.94 25.13
CA SER A 317 8.47 2.53 25.17
C SER A 317 7.23 2.27 24.30
N THR A 318 7.26 1.19 23.50
CA THR A 318 6.13 0.77 22.69
C THR A 318 5.40 -0.42 23.30
N ILE A 319 4.08 -0.38 23.33
CA ILE A 319 3.19 -1.50 23.67
C ILE A 319 2.37 -1.85 22.44
N ALA A 320 2.32 -3.12 22.08
CA ALA A 320 1.60 -3.61 20.91
C ALA A 320 0.34 -4.39 21.31
N PHE A 321 -0.69 -4.28 20.49
CA PHE A 321 -1.98 -4.97 20.61
C PHE A 321 -2.26 -5.76 19.34
N SER A 322 -2.78 -6.99 19.46
CA SER A 322 -3.05 -7.81 18.30
C SER A 322 -4.28 -8.70 18.50
N GLY A 323 -5.01 -8.99 17.44
CA GLY A 323 -6.07 -10.00 17.45
C GLY A 323 -5.49 -11.39 17.68
N LYS A 324 -4.42 -11.73 16.98
CA LYS A 324 -3.69 -13.00 17.13
C LYS A 324 -2.21 -12.69 17.41
N VAL A 325 -1.64 -13.41 18.37
CA VAL A 325 -0.19 -13.37 18.65
C VAL A 325 0.34 -14.77 18.42
N GLU A 326 1.31 -14.91 17.52
CA GLU A 326 1.95 -16.20 17.21
C GLU A 326 3.25 -16.39 18.00
N GLU A 327 3.86 -17.56 17.89
CA GLU A 327 5.20 -17.85 18.40
C GLU A 327 6.27 -17.25 17.48
N GLY A 328 7.53 -17.17 17.95
CA GLY A 328 8.66 -16.68 17.14
C GLY A 328 8.76 -15.17 17.04
N ILE A 329 8.12 -14.45 17.97
CA ILE A 329 8.05 -12.97 17.98
C ILE A 329 9.12 -12.30 18.87
N GLU A 330 10.05 -13.05 19.42
CA GLU A 330 11.05 -12.57 20.39
C GLU A 330 11.89 -11.42 19.84
N GLY A 331 12.17 -11.44 18.53
CA GLY A 331 12.88 -10.37 17.85
C GLY A 331 12.20 -9.00 17.93
N LEU A 332 10.88 -8.96 18.13
CA LEU A 332 10.14 -7.71 18.26
C LEU A 332 10.46 -6.98 19.58
N TYR A 333 10.78 -7.72 20.64
CA TYR A 333 11.21 -7.11 21.92
C TYR A 333 12.56 -6.42 21.78
N GLU A 334 13.45 -6.96 20.95
CA GLU A 334 14.78 -6.38 20.69
C GLU A 334 14.67 -5.07 19.90
N ILE A 335 13.64 -4.93 19.04
CA ILE A 335 13.39 -3.72 18.26
C ILE A 335 12.84 -2.57 19.13
N GLY A 336 12.26 -2.85 20.30
CA GLY A 336 11.77 -1.83 21.23
C GLY A 336 10.30 -2.00 21.63
N ILE A 337 9.64 -3.05 21.20
CA ILE A 337 8.32 -3.41 21.75
C ILE A 337 8.54 -3.96 23.16
N LYS A 338 7.95 -3.29 24.15
CA LYS A 338 8.10 -3.67 25.56
C LYS A 338 7.18 -4.84 25.94
N SER A 339 6.00 -4.88 25.37
CA SER A 339 4.99 -5.92 25.65
C SER A 339 4.00 -6.02 24.49
N ILE A 340 3.50 -7.22 24.25
CA ILE A 340 2.50 -7.53 23.22
C ILE A 340 1.30 -8.17 23.91
N PHE A 341 0.11 -7.65 23.67
CA PHE A 341 -1.14 -8.11 24.26
C PHE A 341 -2.12 -8.57 23.18
N SER A 342 -2.63 -9.80 23.33
CA SER A 342 -3.81 -10.20 22.56
C SER A 342 -5.03 -9.43 23.05
N ILE A 343 -5.87 -8.96 22.12
CA ILE A 343 -7.13 -8.31 22.44
C ILE A 343 -8.28 -9.30 22.64
N MET A 344 -8.01 -10.59 22.49
CA MET A 344 -9.02 -11.64 22.70
C MET A 344 -9.35 -11.77 24.18
N THR A 345 -10.60 -11.51 24.54
CA THR A 345 -11.06 -11.53 25.93
C THR A 345 -11.55 -12.90 26.41
N GLY A 346 -11.64 -13.88 25.51
CA GLY A 346 -12.07 -15.24 25.78
C GLY A 346 -12.14 -16.11 24.53
N VAL A 347 -12.67 -17.31 24.69
CA VAL A 347 -12.93 -18.20 23.55
C VAL A 347 -14.13 -17.68 22.76
N SER A 348 -13.96 -17.45 21.47
CA SER A 348 -14.99 -16.95 20.56
C SER A 348 -14.77 -17.53 19.16
N THR A 349 -15.80 -17.45 18.31
CA THR A 349 -15.66 -17.70 16.88
C THR A 349 -14.91 -16.53 16.20
N LEU A 350 -14.36 -16.78 15.00
CA LEU A 350 -13.68 -15.71 14.24
C LEU A 350 -14.63 -14.55 13.96
N ASP A 351 -15.86 -14.82 13.54
CA ASP A 351 -16.87 -13.78 13.22
C ASP A 351 -17.19 -12.91 14.45
N GLU A 352 -17.32 -13.52 15.63
CA GLU A 352 -17.52 -12.78 16.88
C GLU A 352 -16.28 -11.94 17.23
N ALA A 353 -15.09 -12.50 17.09
CA ALA A 353 -13.84 -11.81 17.36
C ALA A 353 -13.66 -10.57 16.47
N LEU A 354 -13.95 -10.70 15.16
CA LEU A 354 -13.88 -9.61 14.20
C LEU A 354 -14.91 -8.51 14.53
N LYS A 355 -16.14 -8.89 14.84
CA LYS A 355 -17.22 -7.95 15.19
C LYS A 355 -16.96 -7.17 16.47
N GLU A 356 -16.40 -7.83 17.49
CA GLU A 356 -16.14 -7.23 18.80
C GLU A 356 -14.73 -6.60 18.93
N GLY A 357 -13.94 -6.56 17.85
CA GLY A 357 -12.54 -6.16 17.87
C GLY A 357 -12.31 -4.79 18.52
N SER A 358 -13.08 -3.77 18.15
CA SER A 358 -12.97 -2.41 18.73
C SER A 358 -13.24 -2.40 20.24
N ARG A 359 -14.27 -3.13 20.70
CA ARG A 359 -14.58 -3.26 22.12
C ARG A 359 -13.48 -4.01 22.87
N ASN A 360 -12.98 -5.07 22.31
CA ASN A 360 -11.92 -5.89 22.89
C ASN A 360 -10.62 -5.08 23.04
N LEU A 361 -10.26 -4.30 21.99
CA LEU A 361 -9.11 -3.40 22.03
C LEU A 361 -9.26 -2.32 23.11
N GLU A 362 -10.43 -1.71 23.24
CA GLU A 362 -10.73 -0.75 24.31
C GLU A 362 -10.54 -1.37 25.70
N LEU A 363 -11.11 -2.56 25.97
CA LEU A 363 -11.01 -3.26 27.25
C LEU A 363 -9.57 -3.67 27.57
N THR A 364 -8.86 -4.20 26.59
CA THR A 364 -7.45 -4.61 26.78
C THR A 364 -6.58 -3.40 27.04
N THR A 365 -6.78 -2.30 26.31
CA THR A 365 -6.09 -1.03 26.53
C THR A 365 -6.35 -0.49 27.94
N GLU A 366 -7.60 -0.48 28.39
CA GLU A 366 -7.95 -0.06 29.77
C GLU A 366 -7.17 -0.89 30.80
N ASN A 367 -7.14 -2.23 30.66
CA ASN A 367 -6.43 -3.10 31.59
C ASN A 367 -4.91 -2.85 31.58
N VAL A 368 -4.30 -2.69 30.41
CA VAL A 368 -2.87 -2.37 30.27
C VAL A 368 -2.55 -1.04 30.94
N VAL A 369 -3.36 -0.02 30.69
CA VAL A 369 -3.14 1.34 31.25
C VAL A 369 -3.33 1.37 32.77
N ARG A 370 -4.14 0.47 33.34
CA ARG A 370 -4.24 0.31 34.81
C ARG A 370 -2.93 -0.19 35.44
N LEU A 371 -2.11 -0.97 34.71
CA LEU A 371 -0.77 -1.38 35.14
C LEU A 371 0.26 -0.24 35.10
N LEU A 372 -0.01 0.82 34.32
CA LEU A 372 0.88 1.99 34.17
C LEU A 372 0.57 3.09 35.20
N LYS A 373 -0.50 2.92 35.98
CA LYS A 373 -0.92 3.84 37.02
C LYS A 373 -0.21 3.54 38.33
#